data_8368b71e6b234bac0a9b64a199c8fec5
#
_entry.id   8368b71e6b234bac0a9b64a199c8fec5
#
_cell.length_a   1.000
_cell.length_b   1.000
_cell.length_c   1.000
_cell.angle_alpha   90.00
_cell.angle_beta   90.00
_cell.angle_gamma   90.00
#
_symmetry.space_group_name_H-M   'P 1'
#
loop_
_entity.id
_entity.type
_entity.pdbx_description
1 polymer ?
#
loop_
_entity_poly.entity_id
_entity_poly.type
_entity_poly.pdbx_seq_one_letter_code
_entity_poly.pdbx_strand_id
1 'polypeptide(L)'
;MSVSVNIENLTKEYRIYRNNKDRIKDALIPKNKNKTFYALDNVSLTAHEGDVIGLVGINGSGKSTLSNMIGGSISPSSGEITRHGDVSVIAINAGLNGQLTGVENIEFKMLCMGFKRKEIKKLMPEIIEFSELGEFIYQPVKKYSSGMRAKLGFSINITVNPDILVIDEALSVGDQTFTQKCLD
;
A
#
# COMPACT_ATOMS: atom_id res chain seq x y z
N MET A 1 25.68 1.41 5.09
CA MET A 1 24.22 1.22 5.12
C MET A 1 23.85 0.63 3.78
N SER A 2 23.09 -0.46 3.75
CA SER A 2 22.63 -1.07 2.51
C SER A 2 21.50 -0.22 1.92
N VAL A 3 21.39 -0.20 0.58
CA VAL A 3 20.30 0.49 -0.12
C VAL A 3 19.07 -0.42 -0.06
N SER A 4 17.96 0.10 0.44
CA SER A 4 16.67 -0.61 0.47
C SER A 4 15.82 -0.30 -0.75
N VAL A 5 15.76 0.98 -1.17
CA VAL A 5 15.04 1.42 -2.36
C VAL A 5 15.92 2.39 -3.15
N ASN A 6 16.06 2.14 -4.45
CA ASN A 6 16.68 3.08 -5.36
C ASN A 6 15.72 3.41 -6.50
N ILE A 7 15.46 4.69 -6.72
CA ILE A 7 14.58 5.23 -7.75
C ILE A 7 15.41 6.13 -8.65
N GLU A 8 15.41 5.84 -9.96
CA GLU A 8 16.17 6.59 -10.93
C GLU A 8 15.27 7.12 -12.06
N ASN A 9 15.26 8.44 -12.21
CA ASN A 9 14.56 9.17 -13.27
C ASN A 9 13.11 8.72 -13.49
N LEU A 10 12.40 8.43 -12.38
CA LEU A 10 11.08 7.83 -12.39
C LEU A 10 10.04 8.80 -12.93
N THR A 11 9.33 8.37 -13.98
CA THR A 11 8.26 9.13 -14.58
C THR A 11 7.00 8.28 -14.67
N LYS A 12 5.86 8.86 -14.31
CA LYS A 12 4.55 8.27 -14.52
C LYS A 12 3.65 9.24 -15.26
N GLU A 13 3.30 8.89 -16.48
CA GLU A 13 2.35 9.63 -17.30
C GLU A 13 1.02 8.90 -17.40
N TYR A 14 -0.05 9.68 -17.43
CA TYR A 14 -1.41 9.22 -17.73
C TYR A 14 -1.94 9.97 -18.93
N ARG A 15 -2.49 9.23 -19.90
CA ARG A 15 -3.18 9.82 -21.06
C ARG A 15 -4.62 10.09 -20.70
N ILE A 16 -5.06 11.33 -20.89
CA ILE A 16 -6.43 11.74 -20.61
C ILE A 16 -7.24 11.64 -21.90
N TYR A 17 -8.26 10.78 -21.90
CA TYR A 17 -9.18 10.59 -23.00
C TYR A 17 -10.52 11.27 -22.69
N ARG A 18 -11.09 11.99 -23.66
CA ARG A 18 -12.41 12.63 -23.52
C ARG A 18 -13.55 11.62 -23.66
N ASN A 19 -13.32 10.54 -24.44
CA ASN A 19 -14.30 9.49 -24.68
C ASN A 19 -13.61 8.15 -25.02
N ASN A 20 -14.38 7.06 -25.02
CA ASN A 20 -13.85 5.73 -25.33
C ASN A 20 -13.36 5.58 -26.78
N LYS A 21 -13.90 6.39 -27.73
CA LYS A 21 -13.48 6.37 -29.14
C LYS A 21 -12.06 6.90 -29.30
N ASP A 22 -11.68 7.91 -28.50
CA ASP A 22 -10.32 8.47 -28.51
C ASP A 22 -9.31 7.45 -27.98
N ARG A 23 -9.70 6.66 -26.98
CA ARG A 23 -8.88 5.56 -26.45
C ARG A 23 -8.61 4.49 -27.49
N ILE A 24 -9.63 4.09 -28.26
CA ILE A 24 -9.50 3.09 -29.33
C ILE A 24 -8.63 3.65 -30.47
N LYS A 25 -8.84 4.92 -30.85
CA LYS A 25 -8.02 5.58 -31.89
C LYS A 25 -6.55 5.67 -31.49
N ASP A 26 -6.27 5.97 -30.23
CA ASP A 26 -4.89 6.04 -29.72
C ASP A 26 -4.19 4.68 -29.73
N ALA A 27 -4.92 3.62 -29.47
CA ALA A 27 -4.40 2.25 -29.55
C ALA A 27 -4.05 1.84 -30.98
N LEU A 28 -4.77 2.35 -31.99
CA LEU A 28 -4.55 2.02 -33.40
C LEU A 28 -3.61 3.00 -34.12
N ILE A 29 -3.56 4.25 -33.68
CA ILE A 29 -2.76 5.32 -34.28
C ILE A 29 -2.01 6.08 -33.18
N PRO A 30 -0.79 5.69 -32.81
CA PRO A 30 -0.04 6.26 -31.66
C PRO A 30 0.34 7.75 -31.76
N LYS A 31 0.00 8.44 -32.85
CA LYS A 31 0.35 9.86 -33.10
C LYS A 31 -0.71 10.87 -32.64
N ASN A 32 -1.77 10.45 -31.96
CA ASN A 32 -2.79 11.37 -31.48
C ASN A 32 -2.25 12.21 -30.32
N LYS A 33 -2.32 13.55 -30.43
CA LYS A 33 -1.94 14.53 -29.39
C LYS A 33 -2.99 14.51 -28.25
N ASN A 34 -3.12 13.37 -27.56
CA ASN A 34 -3.92 13.33 -26.35
C ASN A 34 -3.19 14.11 -25.23
N LYS A 35 -3.98 14.75 -24.39
CA LYS A 35 -3.42 15.51 -23.26
C LYS A 35 -2.79 14.51 -22.29
N THR A 36 -1.48 14.62 -22.07
CA THR A 36 -0.73 13.84 -21.10
C THR A 36 -0.71 14.58 -19.77
N PHE A 37 -0.91 13.87 -18.69
CA PHE A 37 -0.74 14.33 -17.33
C PHE A 37 0.40 13.53 -16.69
N TYR A 38 1.39 14.24 -16.19
CA TYR A 38 2.51 13.65 -15.44
C TYR A 38 2.15 13.62 -13.96
N ALA A 39 1.94 12.43 -13.41
CA ALA A 39 1.75 12.23 -11.98
C ALA A 39 3.09 12.27 -11.24
N LEU A 40 4.15 11.79 -11.89
CA LEU A 40 5.54 11.91 -11.49
C LEU A 40 6.36 12.28 -12.72
N ASP A 41 7.33 13.17 -12.56
CA ASP A 41 8.20 13.62 -13.64
C ASP A 41 9.65 13.63 -13.17
N ASN A 42 10.45 12.69 -13.69
CA ASN A 42 11.88 12.56 -13.46
C ASN A 42 12.29 12.57 -11.97
N VAL A 43 11.61 11.78 -11.15
CA VAL A 43 11.87 11.69 -9.70
C VAL A 43 12.98 10.68 -9.43
N SER A 44 13.99 11.08 -8.64
CA SER A 44 15.04 10.18 -8.17
C SER A 44 15.16 10.26 -6.64
N LEU A 45 15.32 9.10 -5.99
CA LEU A 45 15.38 8.96 -4.55
C LEU A 45 16.15 7.69 -4.20
N THR A 46 17.04 7.76 -3.22
CA THR A 46 17.66 6.58 -2.62
C THR A 46 17.33 6.52 -1.14
N ALA A 47 16.85 5.38 -0.68
CA ALA A 47 16.58 5.07 0.72
C ALA A 47 17.47 3.93 1.19
N HIS A 48 18.00 4.05 2.39
CA HIS A 48 18.84 3.04 3.02
C HIS A 48 18.10 2.34 4.16
N GLU A 49 18.64 1.23 4.60
CA GLU A 49 18.13 0.51 5.76
C GLU A 49 18.10 1.41 7.00
N GLY A 50 16.94 1.46 7.66
CA GLY A 50 16.68 2.32 8.83
C GLY A 50 16.24 3.74 8.51
N ASP A 51 16.20 4.14 7.23
CA ASP A 51 15.70 5.47 6.86
C ASP A 51 14.18 5.57 7.05
N VAL A 52 13.74 6.73 7.53
CA VAL A 52 12.32 7.14 7.56
C VAL A 52 12.14 8.32 6.61
N ILE A 53 11.39 8.12 5.54
CA ILE A 53 11.19 9.13 4.49
C ILE A 53 9.76 9.63 4.46
N GLY A 54 9.55 10.92 4.71
CA GLY A 54 8.25 11.59 4.63
C GLY A 54 8.00 12.19 3.26
N LEU A 55 6.90 11.78 2.60
CA LEU A 55 6.42 12.39 1.35
C LEU A 55 5.45 13.54 1.67
N VAL A 56 5.85 14.76 1.42
CA VAL A 56 5.05 15.97 1.70
C VAL A 56 4.63 16.64 0.39
N GLY A 57 3.40 17.12 0.33
CA GLY A 57 2.86 17.85 -0.82
C GLY A 57 1.34 17.94 -0.81
N ILE A 58 0.79 18.82 -1.64
CA ILE A 58 -0.66 19.01 -1.81
C ILE A 58 -1.34 17.77 -2.40
N ASN A 59 -2.67 17.70 -2.31
CA ASN A 59 -3.44 16.63 -2.96
C ASN A 59 -3.22 16.67 -4.49
N GLY A 60 -2.97 15.49 -5.08
CA GLY A 60 -2.65 15.36 -6.50
C GLY A 60 -1.17 15.56 -6.87
N SER A 61 -0.26 15.78 -5.90
CA SER A 61 1.18 15.94 -6.17
C SER A 61 1.92 14.62 -6.48
N GLY A 62 1.22 13.48 -6.55
CA GLY A 62 1.82 12.21 -6.93
C GLY A 62 2.26 11.31 -5.77
N LYS A 63 2.07 11.70 -4.50
CA LYS A 63 2.48 10.89 -3.32
C LYS A 63 1.98 9.45 -3.38
N SER A 64 0.67 9.26 -3.48
CA SER A 64 0.08 7.91 -3.56
C SER A 64 0.48 7.17 -4.84
N THR A 65 0.76 7.88 -5.94
CA THR A 65 1.31 7.26 -7.16
C THR A 65 2.70 6.69 -6.88
N LEU A 66 3.58 7.45 -6.22
CA LEU A 66 4.92 7.01 -5.84
C LEU A 66 4.86 5.83 -4.86
N SER A 67 4.04 5.92 -3.81
CA SER A 67 3.80 4.85 -2.83
C SER A 67 3.36 3.55 -3.51
N ASN A 68 2.38 3.63 -4.41
CA ASN A 68 1.89 2.47 -5.17
C ASN A 68 2.93 1.91 -6.15
N MET A 69 3.80 2.75 -6.69
CA MET A 69 4.91 2.31 -7.54
C MET A 69 6.00 1.63 -6.73
N ILE A 70 6.35 2.15 -5.53
CA ILE A 70 7.26 1.48 -4.60
C ILE A 70 6.68 0.13 -4.18
N GLY A 71 5.36 0.07 -3.92
CA GLY A 71 4.63 -1.17 -3.61
C GLY A 71 4.45 -2.14 -4.79
N GLY A 72 4.86 -1.78 -6.00
CA GLY A 72 4.74 -2.63 -7.19
C GLY A 72 3.33 -2.73 -7.79
N SER A 73 2.35 -2.00 -7.26
CA SER A 73 0.97 -2.01 -7.76
C SER A 73 0.79 -1.23 -9.07
N ILE A 74 1.70 -0.28 -9.36
CA ILE A 74 1.71 0.54 -10.57
C ILE A 74 3.10 0.48 -11.18
N SER A 75 3.16 0.21 -12.50
CA SER A 75 4.44 0.24 -13.24
C SER A 75 4.79 1.65 -13.70
N PRO A 76 6.07 2.04 -13.75
CA PRO A 76 6.53 3.30 -14.30
C PRO A 76 6.25 3.40 -15.82
N SER A 77 6.18 4.64 -16.33
CA SER A 77 6.19 4.92 -17.76
C SER A 77 7.61 4.97 -18.29
N SER A 78 8.55 5.47 -17.47
CA SER A 78 10.00 5.42 -17.71
C SER A 78 10.75 5.55 -16.39
N GLY A 79 12.06 5.29 -16.39
CA GLY A 79 12.89 5.18 -15.19
C GLY A 79 12.77 3.82 -14.53
N GLU A 80 13.44 3.65 -13.41
CA GLU A 80 13.53 2.36 -12.72
C GLU A 80 13.35 2.49 -11.22
N ILE A 81 12.81 1.43 -10.60
CA ILE A 81 12.74 1.25 -9.15
C ILE A 81 13.37 -0.09 -8.80
N THR A 82 14.49 -0.06 -8.10
CA THR A 82 15.12 -1.24 -7.51
C THR A 82 14.74 -1.33 -6.03
N ARG A 83 14.34 -2.52 -5.58
CA ARG A 83 13.95 -2.81 -4.19
C ARG A 83 14.77 -3.98 -3.69
N HIS A 84 15.29 -3.85 -2.49
CA HIS A 84 16.04 -4.92 -1.82
C HIS A 84 15.25 -5.36 -0.58
N GLY A 85 14.54 -6.50 -0.70
CA GLY A 85 13.70 -7.07 0.34
C GLY A 85 12.20 -7.02 0.04
N ASP A 86 11.41 -7.47 1.02
CA ASP A 86 9.96 -7.57 0.94
C ASP A 86 9.31 -6.20 1.20
N VAL A 87 8.39 -5.82 0.32
CA VAL A 87 7.66 -4.54 0.42
C VAL A 87 6.24 -4.77 0.91
N SER A 88 5.85 -4.09 1.97
CA SER A 88 4.45 -4.03 2.41
C SER A 88 3.89 -2.62 2.27
N VAL A 89 2.70 -2.51 1.66
CA VAL A 89 1.97 -1.24 1.53
C VAL A 89 0.77 -1.28 2.46
N ILE A 90 0.77 -0.37 3.43
CA ILE A 90 -0.39 -0.17 4.31
C ILE A 90 -1.33 0.85 3.68
N ALA A 91 -2.39 0.36 3.04
CA ALA A 91 -3.51 1.19 2.62
C ALA A 91 -4.72 0.84 3.50
N ILE A 92 -5.39 1.86 4.05
CA ILE A 92 -6.41 1.79 5.12
C ILE A 92 -7.49 0.73 4.91
N ASN A 93 -7.86 0.43 3.68
CA ASN A 93 -8.95 -0.52 3.38
C ASN A 93 -8.55 -1.56 2.33
N ALA A 94 -7.26 -1.66 1.97
CA ALA A 94 -6.84 -2.52 0.87
C ALA A 94 -6.90 -4.01 1.26
N GLY A 95 -7.76 -4.71 0.59
CA GLY A 95 -7.79 -6.17 0.60
C GLY A 95 -8.57 -6.84 1.73
N LEU A 96 -9.35 -6.09 2.56
CA LEU A 96 -10.25 -6.71 3.52
C LEU A 96 -11.59 -7.07 2.85
N ASN A 97 -11.99 -8.33 2.99
CA ASN A 97 -13.30 -8.79 2.54
C ASN A 97 -14.35 -8.57 3.63
N GLY A 98 -15.33 -7.70 3.37
CA GLY A 98 -16.36 -7.35 4.32
C GLY A 98 -17.27 -8.52 4.75
N GLN A 99 -17.37 -9.59 3.99
CA GLN A 99 -18.19 -10.77 4.31
C GLN A 99 -17.48 -11.74 5.26
N LEU A 100 -16.16 -11.69 5.31
CA LEU A 100 -15.35 -12.50 6.20
C LEU A 100 -15.21 -11.84 7.58
N THR A 101 -15.01 -12.63 8.61
CA THR A 101 -14.62 -12.18 9.95
C THR A 101 -13.21 -11.59 9.95
N GLY A 102 -12.81 -10.94 11.04
CA GLY A 102 -11.42 -10.47 11.19
C GLY A 102 -10.41 -11.61 11.09
N VAL A 103 -10.66 -12.72 11.79
CA VAL A 103 -9.80 -13.92 11.77
C VAL A 103 -9.66 -14.49 10.36
N GLU A 104 -10.78 -14.64 9.65
CA GLU A 104 -10.77 -15.12 8.25
C GLU A 104 -10.05 -14.14 7.31
N ASN A 105 -10.17 -12.84 7.54
CA ASN A 105 -9.42 -11.83 6.78
C ASN A 105 -7.91 -11.91 7.04
N ILE A 106 -7.48 -12.15 8.27
CA ILE A 106 -6.07 -12.38 8.59
C ILE A 106 -5.56 -13.57 7.77
N GLU A 107 -6.23 -14.72 7.85
CA GLU A 107 -5.83 -15.94 7.11
C GLU A 107 -5.80 -15.67 5.60
N PHE A 108 -6.87 -15.10 5.06
CA PHE A 108 -6.99 -14.80 3.63
C PHE A 108 -5.88 -13.88 3.12
N LYS A 109 -5.65 -12.76 3.82
CA LYS A 109 -4.64 -11.77 3.41
C LYS A 109 -3.22 -12.34 3.50
N MET A 110 -2.89 -13.06 4.56
CA MET A 110 -1.57 -13.69 4.70
C MET A 110 -1.34 -14.79 3.67
N LEU A 111 -2.37 -15.57 3.31
CA LEU A 111 -2.29 -16.52 2.18
C LEU A 111 -2.00 -15.80 0.84
N CYS A 112 -2.66 -14.65 0.60
CA CYS A 112 -2.38 -13.83 -0.59
C CYS A 112 -0.95 -13.25 -0.61
N MET A 113 -0.35 -13.04 0.57
CA MET A 113 1.05 -12.63 0.73
C MET A 113 2.04 -13.81 0.59
N GLY A 114 1.56 -15.05 0.43
CA GLY A 114 2.40 -16.24 0.22
C GLY A 114 2.75 -17.01 1.49
N PHE A 115 2.23 -16.62 2.66
CA PHE A 115 2.46 -17.34 3.91
C PHE A 115 1.78 -18.71 3.91
N LYS A 116 2.45 -19.71 4.51
CA LYS A 116 1.86 -21.04 4.69
C LYS A 116 0.94 -21.05 5.92
N ARG A 117 -0.10 -21.87 5.90
CA ARG A 117 -1.06 -21.99 7.02
C ARG A 117 -0.42 -22.23 8.38
N LYS A 118 0.72 -22.94 8.42
CA LYS A 118 1.45 -23.18 9.68
C LYS A 118 2.07 -21.90 10.25
N GLU A 119 2.57 -21.03 9.39
CA GLU A 119 3.12 -19.71 9.74
C GLU A 119 2.02 -18.77 10.20
N ILE A 120 0.92 -18.75 9.46
CA ILE A 120 -0.27 -17.96 9.81
C ILE A 120 -0.79 -18.32 11.21
N LYS A 121 -0.90 -19.63 11.53
CA LYS A 121 -1.33 -20.07 12.85
C LYS A 121 -0.41 -19.60 13.99
N LYS A 122 0.89 -19.43 13.73
CA LYS A 122 1.82 -18.91 14.71
C LYS A 122 1.67 -17.41 14.94
N LEU A 123 1.46 -16.65 13.85
CA LEU A 123 1.36 -15.20 13.89
C LEU A 123 -0.05 -14.70 14.26
N MET A 124 -1.07 -15.52 14.07
CA MET A 124 -2.46 -15.16 14.31
C MET A 124 -2.74 -14.57 15.71
N PRO A 125 -2.24 -15.16 16.83
CA PRO A 125 -2.47 -14.60 18.16
C PRO A 125 -1.90 -13.19 18.31
N GLU A 126 -0.69 -12.95 17.80
CA GLU A 126 -0.01 -11.67 17.85
C GLU A 126 -0.78 -10.60 17.04
N ILE A 127 -1.25 -10.95 15.83
CA ILE A 127 -2.05 -10.03 14.99
C ILE A 127 -3.35 -9.67 15.71
N ILE A 128 -4.04 -10.64 16.32
CA ILE A 128 -5.30 -10.41 17.04
C ILE A 128 -5.05 -9.49 18.23
N GLU A 129 -4.04 -9.74 19.04
CA GLU A 129 -3.67 -8.93 20.19
C GLU A 129 -3.30 -7.50 19.77
N PHE A 130 -2.46 -7.36 18.74
CA PHE A 130 -2.03 -6.06 18.24
C PHE A 130 -3.21 -5.22 17.72
N SER A 131 -4.21 -5.86 17.11
CA SER A 131 -5.38 -5.18 16.53
C SER A 131 -6.29 -4.53 17.57
N GLU A 132 -6.25 -4.98 18.83
CA GLU A 132 -7.11 -4.50 19.93
C GLU A 132 -8.62 -4.56 19.62
N LEU A 133 -9.04 -5.47 18.74
CA LEU A 133 -10.43 -5.61 18.34
C LEU A 133 -11.27 -6.43 19.32
N GLY A 134 -10.64 -7.14 20.25
CA GLY A 134 -11.33 -8.01 21.22
C GLY A 134 -12.29 -8.98 20.51
N GLU A 135 -13.51 -9.14 21.05
CA GLU A 135 -14.51 -10.06 20.49
C GLU A 135 -15.00 -9.67 19.08
N PHE A 136 -14.79 -8.42 18.67
CA PHE A 136 -15.16 -8.01 17.31
C PHE A 136 -14.36 -8.75 16.23
N ILE A 137 -13.19 -9.30 16.57
CA ILE A 137 -12.36 -10.06 15.61
C ILE A 137 -13.11 -11.24 14.98
N TYR A 138 -14.11 -11.78 15.68
CA TYR A 138 -14.97 -12.89 15.24
C TYR A 138 -16.21 -12.41 14.46
N GLN A 139 -16.43 -11.09 14.31
CA GLN A 139 -17.54 -10.54 13.55
C GLN A 139 -17.13 -10.25 12.10
N PRO A 140 -18.08 -10.29 11.14
CA PRO A 140 -17.83 -9.88 9.77
C PRO A 140 -17.34 -8.43 9.68
N VAL A 141 -16.30 -8.19 8.88
CA VAL A 141 -15.64 -6.89 8.73
C VAL A 141 -16.59 -5.80 8.20
N LYS A 142 -17.67 -6.15 7.52
CA LYS A 142 -18.72 -5.17 7.14
C LYS A 142 -19.34 -4.44 8.34
N LYS A 143 -19.28 -5.00 9.54
CA LYS A 143 -19.77 -4.39 10.78
C LYS A 143 -18.73 -3.46 11.44
N TYR A 144 -17.48 -3.44 10.94
CA TYR A 144 -16.41 -2.67 11.54
C TYR A 144 -16.52 -1.18 11.18
N SER A 145 -16.16 -0.33 12.12
CA SER A 145 -15.89 1.08 11.84
C SER A 145 -14.66 1.22 10.93
N SER A 146 -14.44 2.43 10.38
CA SER A 146 -13.22 2.71 9.61
C SER A 146 -11.96 2.50 10.43
N GLY A 147 -11.96 2.92 11.70
CA GLY A 147 -10.86 2.71 12.64
C GLY A 147 -10.57 1.23 12.90
N MET A 148 -11.60 0.42 13.13
CA MET A 148 -11.44 -1.03 13.33
C MET A 148 -10.84 -1.73 12.09
N ARG A 149 -11.27 -1.33 10.90
CA ARG A 149 -10.68 -1.87 9.64
C ARG A 149 -9.22 -1.46 9.50
N ALA A 150 -8.89 -0.22 9.83
CA ALA A 150 -7.51 0.25 9.80
C ALA A 150 -6.63 -0.50 10.81
N LYS A 151 -7.10 -0.68 12.07
CA LYS A 151 -6.42 -1.47 13.09
C LYS A 151 -6.12 -2.89 12.60
N LEU A 152 -7.11 -3.59 12.05
CA LEU A 152 -6.92 -4.93 11.49
C LEU A 152 -5.92 -4.94 10.33
N GLY A 153 -6.10 -4.04 9.36
CA GLY A 153 -5.23 -3.95 8.19
C GLY A 153 -3.78 -3.64 8.55
N PHE A 154 -3.57 -2.72 9.49
CA PHE A 154 -2.25 -2.36 10.00
C PHE A 154 -1.60 -3.54 10.72
N SER A 155 -2.32 -4.19 11.66
CA SER A 155 -1.82 -5.31 12.44
C SER A 155 -1.32 -6.45 11.57
N ILE A 156 -2.03 -6.79 10.49
CA ILE A 156 -1.60 -7.81 9.55
C ILE A 156 -0.29 -7.42 8.87
N ASN A 157 -0.19 -6.16 8.41
CA ASN A 157 0.98 -5.73 7.63
C ASN A 157 2.24 -5.56 8.49
N ILE A 158 2.13 -5.10 9.74
CA ILE A 158 3.29 -4.90 10.60
C ILE A 158 3.84 -6.22 11.16
N THR A 159 2.96 -7.16 11.51
CA THR A 159 3.38 -8.46 12.06
C THR A 159 4.17 -9.31 11.05
N VAL A 160 4.03 -9.06 9.75
CA VAL A 160 4.86 -9.75 8.73
C VAL A 160 6.28 -9.21 8.65
N ASN A 161 6.60 -8.12 9.37
CA ASN A 161 7.91 -7.50 9.48
C ASN A 161 8.61 -7.32 8.11
N PRO A 162 8.05 -6.50 7.22
CA PRO A 162 8.60 -6.28 5.90
C PRO A 162 9.90 -5.47 5.97
N ASP A 163 10.82 -5.67 5.01
CA ASP A 163 12.05 -4.89 4.89
C ASP A 163 11.78 -3.43 4.49
N ILE A 164 10.71 -3.20 3.74
CA ILE A 164 10.28 -1.89 3.26
C ILE A 164 8.80 -1.70 3.58
N LEU A 165 8.48 -0.72 4.43
CA LEU A 165 7.12 -0.38 4.81
C LEU A 165 6.69 0.93 4.15
N VAL A 166 5.65 0.89 3.32
CA VAL A 166 5.06 2.07 2.68
C VAL A 166 3.73 2.37 3.34
N ILE A 167 3.58 3.57 3.91
CA ILE A 167 2.36 3.99 4.61
C ILE A 167 1.72 5.14 3.84
N ASP A 168 0.49 4.94 3.32
CA ASP A 168 -0.26 5.97 2.58
C ASP A 168 -1.43 6.45 3.44
N GLU A 169 -1.31 7.65 4.02
CA GLU A 169 -2.31 8.36 4.86
C GLU A 169 -2.93 7.53 6.03
N ALA A 170 -2.52 6.28 6.19
CA ALA A 170 -3.18 5.30 7.06
C ALA A 170 -3.03 5.59 8.57
N LEU A 171 -2.02 6.34 8.99
CA LEU A 171 -1.77 6.62 10.41
C LEU A 171 -2.71 7.67 11.02
N SER A 172 -3.53 8.34 10.22
CA SER A 172 -4.55 9.28 10.72
C SER A 172 -5.87 8.60 11.11
N VAL A 173 -5.98 7.27 10.96
CA VAL A 173 -7.20 6.49 11.22
C VAL A 173 -6.99 5.55 12.40
N GLY A 174 -7.60 5.87 13.51
CA GLY A 174 -7.54 5.13 14.78
C GLY A 174 -7.69 6.11 15.94
N ASP A 175 -7.61 5.61 17.14
CA ASP A 175 -7.45 6.45 18.32
C ASP A 175 -5.97 6.83 18.53
N GLN A 176 -5.72 7.89 19.31
CA GLN A 176 -4.36 8.38 19.57
C GLN A 176 -3.44 7.31 20.18
N THR A 177 -4.01 6.39 20.97
CA THR A 177 -3.30 5.29 21.64
C THR A 177 -2.76 4.29 20.63
N PHE A 178 -3.58 3.90 19.66
CA PHE A 178 -3.18 2.98 18.60
C PHE A 178 -2.13 3.62 17.68
N THR A 179 -2.31 4.91 17.36
CA THR A 179 -1.33 5.65 16.55
C THR A 179 0.04 5.69 17.24
N GLN A 180 0.10 5.92 18.56
CA GLN A 180 1.36 5.89 19.32
C GLN A 180 2.01 4.49 19.27
N LYS A 181 1.24 3.44 19.50
CA LYS A 181 1.70 2.04 19.42
C LYS A 181 2.26 1.66 18.03
N CYS A 182 1.78 2.34 16.97
CA CYS A 182 2.28 2.13 15.62
C CYS A 182 3.61 2.85 15.34
N LEU A 183 3.97 3.83 16.18
CA LEU A 183 5.21 4.61 16.04
C LEU A 183 6.36 4.06 16.90
N ASP A 184 6.04 3.30 17.94
CA ASP A 184 6.99 2.61 18.82
C ASP A 184 7.45 1.28 18.20
#